data_9c628d0aa5e10f4d91d97f61c5e71f7c
#
_entry.id   9c628d0aa5e10f4d91d97f61c5e71f7c
#
_cell.length_a   1.000
_cell.length_b   1.000
_cell.length_c   1.000
_cell.angle_alpha   90.00
_cell.angle_beta   90.00
_cell.angle_gamma   90.00
#
_symmetry.space_group_name_H-M   'P 1'
#
loop_
_entity.id
_entity.type
_entity.pdbx_description
1 polymer ?
#
loop_
_entity_poly.entity_id
_entity_poly.type
_entity_poly.pdbx_seq_one_letter_code
_entity_poly.pdbx_strand_id
1 'polypeptide(L)'
;EQDLRMFLYNIKSEIPELVDDITFPAILKGISRNFVFMFFGCKGSVTQMHFDIDMSHVLHTALYGKKTVYLFSHEQGKNLHGYPFTCRSYVDVERPDFNKFPGLKHLDGYKVVLERGETLYIPSGYWHHFVYDEPSYAISLRCASQTWKGKLRGALNLLLLSPIDRLMNKISPQSWFNWKQQQALKTD
;
A
#
# COMPACT_ATOMS: atom_id res chain seq x y z
N GLU A 1 4.72 23.12 -1.83
CA GLU A 1 3.49 22.44 -2.28
C GLU A 1 2.92 21.65 -1.10
N GLN A 2 1.63 21.85 -0.81
CA GLN A 2 0.97 21.07 0.25
C GLN A 2 0.58 19.71 -0.32
N ASP A 3 0.97 18.64 0.37
CA ASP A 3 0.53 17.27 0.07
C ASP A 3 -0.94 17.10 0.50
N LEU A 4 -1.85 17.45 -0.38
CA LEU A 4 -3.29 17.31 -0.15
C LEU A 4 -3.77 15.96 -0.65
N ARG A 5 -3.96 15.04 0.30
CA ARG A 5 -4.47 13.69 0.04
C ARG A 5 -5.61 13.34 0.98
N MET A 6 -6.57 12.63 0.44
CA MET A 6 -7.53 11.84 1.23
C MET A 6 -7.46 10.40 0.77
N PHE A 7 -7.25 9.49 1.71
CA PHE A 7 -7.14 8.06 1.43
C PHE A 7 -8.01 7.25 2.39
N LEU A 8 -8.37 6.05 1.95
CA LEU A 8 -9.26 5.15 2.70
C LEU A 8 -10.63 5.78 3.03
N TYR A 9 -11.13 6.67 2.16
CA TYR A 9 -12.49 7.16 2.28
C TYR A 9 -13.45 6.03 1.92
N ASN A 10 -14.11 5.47 2.92
CA ASN A 10 -14.99 4.31 2.74
C ASN A 10 -16.36 4.74 2.23
N ILE A 11 -16.63 4.50 0.95
CA ILE A 11 -17.89 4.88 0.32
C ILE A 11 -19.08 4.18 1.01
N LYS A 12 -18.92 2.92 1.43
CA LYS A 12 -20.01 2.18 2.07
C LYS A 12 -20.47 2.82 3.40
N SER A 13 -19.54 3.45 4.11
CA SER A 13 -19.85 4.14 5.37
C SER A 13 -20.40 5.53 5.15
N GLU A 14 -19.91 6.23 4.13
CA GLU A 14 -20.17 7.67 3.96
C GLU A 14 -21.30 7.95 2.97
N ILE A 15 -21.37 7.19 1.87
CA ILE A 15 -22.36 7.36 0.79
C ILE A 15 -22.74 5.97 0.28
N PRO A 16 -23.50 5.19 1.07
CA PRO A 16 -23.78 3.78 0.78
C PRO A 16 -24.48 3.54 -0.56
N GLU A 17 -25.28 4.50 -1.05
CA GLU A 17 -25.99 4.43 -2.32
C GLU A 17 -25.03 4.30 -3.52
N LEU A 18 -23.84 4.92 -3.47
CA LEU A 18 -22.85 4.81 -4.53
C LEU A 18 -22.28 3.39 -4.70
N VAL A 19 -22.39 2.55 -3.68
CA VAL A 19 -21.93 1.16 -3.77
C VAL A 19 -22.81 0.33 -4.71
N ASP A 20 -24.07 0.70 -4.84
CA ASP A 20 -25.01 0.00 -5.72
C ASP A 20 -24.77 0.31 -7.21
N ASP A 21 -24.14 1.45 -7.50
CA ASP A 21 -23.71 1.82 -8.86
C ASP A 21 -22.41 1.12 -9.29
N ILE A 22 -21.72 0.43 -8.37
CA ILE A 22 -20.45 -0.20 -8.65
C ILE A 22 -20.66 -1.63 -9.15
N THR A 23 -20.14 -1.92 -10.35
CA THR A 23 -20.05 -3.29 -10.84
C THR A 23 -18.86 -4.00 -10.20
N PHE A 24 -19.13 -5.07 -9.45
CA PHE A 24 -18.09 -5.89 -8.83
C PHE A 24 -17.64 -6.96 -9.82
N PRO A 25 -16.38 -6.92 -10.30
CA PRO A 25 -15.91 -7.84 -11.33
C PRO A 25 -15.73 -9.26 -10.78
N ALA A 26 -16.08 -10.27 -11.58
CA ALA A 26 -15.98 -11.69 -11.19
C ALA A 26 -14.53 -12.24 -11.19
N ILE A 27 -13.55 -11.44 -11.63
CA ILE A 27 -12.14 -11.85 -11.72
C ILE A 27 -11.53 -12.20 -10.34
N LEU A 28 -12.03 -11.57 -9.28
CA LEU A 28 -11.64 -11.90 -7.91
C LEU A 28 -12.86 -12.36 -7.12
N LYS A 29 -12.78 -13.57 -6.57
CA LYS A 29 -13.85 -14.12 -5.70
C LYS A 29 -13.80 -13.46 -4.32
N GLY A 30 -14.98 -13.08 -3.79
CA GLY A 30 -15.09 -12.55 -2.44
C GLY A 30 -14.66 -11.09 -2.27
N ILE A 31 -14.81 -10.28 -3.32
CA ILE A 31 -14.66 -8.83 -3.18
C ILE A 31 -15.66 -8.33 -2.16
N SER A 32 -15.18 -7.56 -1.19
CA SER A 32 -15.99 -7.04 -0.10
C SER A 32 -16.78 -5.79 -0.53
N ARG A 33 -18.10 -5.82 -0.39
CA ARG A 33 -18.94 -4.62 -0.57
C ARG A 33 -18.82 -3.64 0.59
N ASN A 34 -18.21 -4.04 1.71
CA ASN A 34 -18.03 -3.18 2.90
C ASN A 34 -16.73 -2.39 2.88
N PHE A 35 -15.76 -2.79 2.05
CA PHE A 35 -14.44 -2.17 1.95
C PHE A 35 -14.20 -1.63 0.55
N VAL A 36 -14.99 -0.62 0.21
CA VAL A 36 -14.88 0.13 -1.04
C VAL A 36 -14.30 1.50 -0.71
N PHE A 37 -13.04 1.73 -1.10
CA PHE A 37 -12.33 2.93 -0.71
C PHE A 37 -12.07 3.85 -1.90
N MET A 38 -12.27 5.14 -1.70
CA MET A 38 -11.79 6.18 -2.60
C MET A 38 -10.48 6.79 -2.11
N PHE A 39 -9.68 7.22 -3.06
CA PHE A 39 -8.38 7.84 -2.88
C PHE A 39 -8.30 9.09 -3.74
N PHE A 40 -8.04 10.22 -3.10
CA PHE A 40 -7.89 11.51 -3.76
C PHE A 40 -6.49 12.06 -3.49
N GLY A 41 -5.91 12.74 -4.45
CA GLY A 41 -4.64 13.44 -4.27
C GLY A 41 -4.39 14.49 -5.33
N CYS A 42 -3.68 15.54 -4.93
CA CYS A 42 -3.18 16.55 -5.83
C CYS A 42 -1.92 16.08 -6.56
N LYS A 43 -1.56 16.77 -7.62
CA LYS A 43 -0.28 16.56 -8.31
C LYS A 43 0.89 16.67 -7.32
N GLY A 44 1.83 15.73 -7.43
CA GLY A 44 3.00 15.66 -6.56
C GLY A 44 2.77 14.95 -5.23
N SER A 45 1.52 14.59 -4.90
CA SER A 45 1.25 13.75 -3.74
C SER A 45 1.84 12.34 -3.92
N VAL A 46 2.29 11.74 -2.82
CA VAL A 46 2.94 10.42 -2.84
C VAL A 46 2.33 9.52 -1.78
N THR A 47 1.87 8.34 -2.15
CA THR A 47 1.60 7.26 -1.21
C THR A 47 2.85 6.39 -1.09
N GLN A 48 3.56 6.53 0.04
CA GLN A 48 4.86 5.89 0.24
C GLN A 48 4.80 4.37 0.15
N MET A 49 5.95 3.76 -0.12
CA MET A 49 6.12 2.32 -0.28
C MET A 49 5.54 1.54 0.90
N HIS A 50 4.55 0.71 0.63
CA HIS A 50 3.91 -0.15 1.62
C HIS A 50 3.26 -1.36 0.96
N PHE A 51 2.87 -2.34 1.76
CA PHE A 51 1.89 -3.37 1.38
C PHE A 51 0.65 -3.25 2.26
N ASP A 52 -0.48 -3.73 1.80
CA ASP A 52 -1.71 -3.72 2.60
C ASP A 52 -1.58 -4.67 3.80
N ILE A 53 -1.74 -4.11 4.99
CA ILE A 53 -1.48 -4.79 6.27
C ILE A 53 -2.34 -6.05 6.47
N ASP A 54 -3.55 -6.04 5.92
CA ASP A 54 -4.52 -7.15 5.96
C ASP A 54 -4.24 -8.22 4.90
N MET A 55 -3.18 -8.04 4.09
CA MET A 55 -2.83 -8.95 3.00
C MET A 55 -3.95 -9.13 1.98
N SER A 56 -4.76 -8.12 1.74
CA SER A 56 -5.81 -8.16 0.72
C SER A 56 -5.25 -8.09 -0.70
N HIS A 57 -6.03 -8.61 -1.65
CA HIS A 57 -5.91 -8.29 -3.07
C HIS A 57 -6.68 -7.00 -3.34
N VAL A 58 -6.18 -6.16 -4.22
CA VAL A 58 -6.80 -4.88 -4.57
C VAL A 58 -6.99 -4.75 -6.08
N LEU A 59 -8.16 -4.30 -6.49
CA LEU A 59 -8.40 -3.73 -7.80
C LEU A 59 -8.49 -2.21 -7.64
N HIS A 60 -7.50 -1.50 -8.15
CA HIS A 60 -7.40 -0.04 -8.05
C HIS A 60 -7.70 0.59 -9.41
N THR A 61 -8.87 1.21 -9.53
CA THR A 61 -9.34 1.81 -10.80
C THR A 61 -9.18 3.31 -10.75
N ALA A 62 -8.43 3.88 -11.70
CA ALA A 62 -8.33 5.32 -11.87
C ALA A 62 -9.61 5.86 -12.52
N LEU A 63 -10.35 6.70 -11.81
CA LEU A 63 -11.55 7.33 -12.31
C LEU A 63 -11.24 8.69 -12.97
N TYR A 64 -10.17 9.35 -12.52
CA TYR A 64 -9.72 10.63 -13.06
C TYR A 64 -8.23 10.83 -12.81
N GLY A 65 -7.57 11.57 -13.73
CA GLY A 65 -6.16 11.91 -13.63
C GLY A 65 -5.24 10.73 -13.91
N LYS A 66 -3.97 10.88 -13.51
CA LYS A 66 -2.90 9.95 -13.84
C LYS A 66 -1.98 9.73 -12.64
N LYS A 67 -1.54 8.50 -12.47
CA LYS A 67 -0.62 8.08 -11.40
C LYS A 67 0.47 7.16 -11.94
N THR A 68 1.68 7.35 -11.49
CA THR A 68 2.75 6.35 -11.62
C THR A 68 2.72 5.43 -10.41
N VAL A 69 2.75 4.12 -10.66
CA VAL A 69 2.72 3.09 -9.61
C VAL A 69 3.94 2.19 -9.74
N TYR A 70 4.64 1.99 -8.64
CA TYR A 70 5.72 1.02 -8.53
C TYR A 70 5.22 -0.18 -7.74
N LEU A 71 5.44 -1.39 -8.26
CA LEU A 71 4.98 -2.65 -7.69
C LEU A 71 6.13 -3.62 -7.53
N PHE A 72 6.23 -4.24 -6.35
CA PHE A 72 7.24 -5.28 -6.08
C PHE A 72 6.57 -6.45 -5.36
N SER A 73 7.05 -7.66 -5.63
CA SER A 73 6.55 -8.84 -4.92
C SER A 73 6.81 -8.72 -3.42
N HIS A 74 6.04 -9.45 -2.61
CA HIS A 74 6.21 -9.44 -1.15
C HIS A 74 7.63 -9.87 -0.72
N GLU A 75 8.25 -10.74 -1.49
CA GLU A 75 9.59 -11.28 -1.25
C GLU A 75 10.68 -10.22 -1.37
N GLN A 76 10.42 -9.14 -2.10
CA GLN A 76 11.34 -8.00 -2.23
C GLN A 76 11.42 -7.12 -0.96
N GLY A 77 10.68 -7.48 0.08
CA GLY A 77 10.64 -6.69 1.33
C GLY A 77 11.99 -6.46 1.99
N LYS A 78 12.93 -7.42 1.84
CA LYS A 78 14.32 -7.22 2.29
C LYS A 78 15.04 -6.16 1.47
N ASN A 79 14.98 -6.27 0.15
CA ASN A 79 15.60 -5.33 -0.79
C ASN A 79 14.99 -3.92 -0.67
N LEU A 80 13.72 -3.84 -0.27
CA LEU A 80 13.00 -2.59 0.02
C LEU A 80 13.28 -2.06 1.44
N HIS A 81 14.14 -2.70 2.22
CA HIS A 81 14.42 -2.29 3.60
C HIS A 81 13.14 -2.07 4.43
N GLY A 82 12.21 -3.04 4.37
CA GLY A 82 10.95 -2.97 5.08
C GLY A 82 11.14 -2.86 6.59
N TYR A 83 10.42 -1.94 7.23
CA TYR A 83 10.52 -1.73 8.67
C TYR A 83 9.77 -2.83 9.42
N PRO A 84 10.41 -3.50 10.40
CA PRO A 84 9.76 -4.53 11.19
C PRO A 84 8.56 -3.99 11.96
N PHE A 85 7.57 -4.85 12.22
CA PHE A 85 6.29 -4.54 12.86
C PHE A 85 5.40 -3.58 12.08
N THR A 86 5.78 -3.21 10.85
CA THR A 86 4.98 -2.32 9.99
C THR A 86 4.81 -2.95 8.60
N CYS A 87 3.92 -2.37 7.82
CA CYS A 87 3.76 -2.69 6.40
C CYS A 87 4.48 -1.66 5.50
N ARG A 88 5.48 -0.93 6.00
CA ARG A 88 6.09 0.23 5.33
C ARG A 88 7.57 0.07 5.08
N SER A 89 8.02 0.74 4.03
CA SER A 89 9.40 1.07 3.75
C SER A 89 9.53 2.58 3.53
N TYR A 90 10.67 3.13 3.89
CA TYR A 90 10.97 4.56 3.74
C TYR A 90 12.03 4.83 2.67
N VAL A 91 12.24 3.88 1.75
CA VAL A 91 13.11 4.08 0.60
C VAL A 91 12.42 4.98 -0.44
N ASP A 92 13.19 5.81 -1.09
CA ASP A 92 12.74 6.57 -2.26
C ASP A 92 13.10 5.76 -3.53
N VAL A 93 12.09 5.13 -4.14
CA VAL A 93 12.27 4.32 -5.35
C VAL A 93 12.36 5.16 -6.62
N GLU A 94 12.00 6.44 -6.55
CA GLU A 94 12.14 7.37 -7.67
C GLU A 94 13.56 7.96 -7.75
N ARG A 95 14.20 8.13 -6.57
CA ARG A 95 15.56 8.64 -6.43
C ARG A 95 16.36 7.77 -5.45
N PRO A 96 16.71 6.54 -5.84
CA PRO A 96 17.29 5.55 -4.94
C PRO A 96 18.68 5.96 -4.45
N ASP A 97 18.88 5.94 -3.15
CA ASP A 97 20.19 6.06 -2.52
C ASP A 97 20.80 4.64 -2.33
N PHE A 98 21.53 4.17 -3.31
CA PHE A 98 22.15 2.85 -3.30
C PHE A 98 23.28 2.69 -2.28
N ASN A 99 23.83 3.78 -1.75
CA ASN A 99 24.85 3.72 -0.70
C ASN A 99 24.20 3.45 0.66
N LYS A 100 23.08 4.11 0.92
CA LYS A 100 22.33 3.95 2.15
C LYS A 100 21.47 2.67 2.15
N PHE A 101 20.95 2.29 0.98
CA PHE A 101 20.01 1.19 0.79
C PHE A 101 20.53 0.27 -0.35
N PRO A 102 21.57 -0.53 -0.10
CA PRO A 102 22.20 -1.35 -1.14
C PRO A 102 21.26 -2.40 -1.75
N GLY A 103 20.28 -2.89 -1.00
CA GLY A 103 19.25 -3.83 -1.47
C GLY A 103 18.44 -3.32 -2.67
N LEU A 104 18.34 -1.98 -2.84
CA LEU A 104 17.64 -1.40 -3.98
C LEU A 104 18.25 -1.75 -5.34
N LYS A 105 19.55 -2.13 -5.39
CA LYS A 105 20.21 -2.59 -6.61
C LYS A 105 19.66 -3.93 -7.12
N HIS A 106 19.01 -4.69 -6.26
CA HIS A 106 18.50 -6.03 -6.53
C HIS A 106 16.97 -6.05 -6.64
N LEU A 107 16.34 -4.87 -6.69
CA LEU A 107 14.90 -4.79 -6.87
C LEU A 107 14.50 -5.24 -8.27
N ASP A 108 13.54 -6.15 -8.30
CA ASP A 108 12.83 -6.58 -9.51
C ASP A 108 11.34 -6.32 -9.32
N GLY A 109 10.75 -5.54 -10.23
CA GLY A 109 9.38 -5.11 -10.10
C GLY A 109 8.86 -4.38 -11.33
N TYR A 110 7.72 -3.75 -11.16
CA TYR A 110 7.02 -3.07 -12.25
C TYR A 110 6.86 -1.58 -11.95
N LYS A 111 7.05 -0.76 -12.99
CA LYS A 111 6.61 0.62 -13.02
C LYS A 111 5.47 0.73 -14.03
N VAL A 112 4.31 1.16 -13.56
CA VAL A 112 3.10 1.26 -14.36
C VAL A 112 2.59 2.68 -14.31
N VAL A 113 2.18 3.22 -15.44
CA VAL A 113 1.40 4.46 -15.49
C VAL A 113 -0.06 4.05 -15.57
N LEU A 114 -0.85 4.50 -14.60
CA LEU A 114 -2.27 4.21 -14.50
C LEU A 114 -3.06 5.45 -14.91
N GLU A 115 -3.80 5.34 -16.00
CA GLU A 115 -4.59 6.40 -16.57
C GLU A 115 -6.09 6.20 -16.33
N ARG A 116 -6.88 7.23 -16.59
CA ARG A 116 -8.35 7.19 -16.42
C ARG A 116 -8.97 5.98 -17.13
N GLY A 117 -9.79 5.22 -16.39
CA GLY A 117 -10.52 4.05 -16.87
C GLY A 117 -9.75 2.75 -16.72
N GLU A 118 -8.46 2.79 -16.43
CA GLU A 118 -7.64 1.60 -16.21
C GLU A 118 -7.78 1.08 -14.79
N THR A 119 -7.66 -0.24 -14.65
CA THR A 119 -7.68 -0.93 -13.35
C THR A 119 -6.38 -1.69 -13.16
N LEU A 120 -5.67 -1.37 -12.09
CA LEU A 120 -4.48 -2.07 -11.65
C LEU A 120 -4.86 -3.16 -10.64
N TYR A 121 -4.48 -4.40 -10.92
CA TYR A 121 -4.54 -5.47 -9.94
C TYR A 121 -3.27 -5.48 -9.10
N ILE A 122 -3.43 -5.39 -7.79
CA ILE A 122 -2.35 -5.48 -6.81
C ILE A 122 -2.54 -6.80 -6.05
N PRO A 123 -1.65 -7.80 -6.24
CA PRO A 123 -1.73 -9.06 -5.53
C PRO A 123 -1.55 -8.89 -4.02
N SER A 124 -2.10 -9.82 -3.25
CA SER A 124 -1.96 -9.87 -1.79
C SER A 124 -0.50 -9.73 -1.34
N GLY A 125 -0.23 -8.76 -0.50
CA GLY A 125 1.10 -8.52 0.06
C GLY A 125 2.11 -7.84 -0.86
N TYR A 126 1.75 -7.48 -2.09
CA TYR A 126 2.63 -6.73 -2.96
C TYR A 126 2.94 -5.35 -2.37
N TRP A 127 4.21 -5.00 -2.38
CA TRP A 127 4.65 -3.64 -2.08
C TRP A 127 4.26 -2.72 -3.21
N HIS A 128 3.72 -1.56 -2.86
CA HIS A 128 3.31 -0.58 -3.84
C HIS A 128 3.56 0.85 -3.36
N HIS A 129 3.87 1.71 -4.34
CA HIS A 129 4.15 3.13 -4.16
C HIS A 129 3.44 3.88 -5.26
N PHE A 130 2.68 4.93 -4.91
CA PHE A 130 1.95 5.73 -5.87
C PHE A 130 2.46 7.16 -5.89
N VAL A 131 2.69 7.67 -7.08
CA VAL A 131 2.98 9.09 -7.35
C VAL A 131 1.83 9.66 -8.15
N TYR A 132 1.30 10.77 -7.71
CA TYR A 132 0.21 11.47 -8.37
C TYR A 132 0.79 12.43 -9.40
N ASP A 133 0.85 12.02 -10.67
CA ASP A 133 1.39 12.84 -11.78
C ASP A 133 0.47 14.01 -12.10
N GLU A 134 -0.83 13.84 -11.84
CA GLU A 134 -1.89 14.84 -11.99
C GLU A 134 -2.83 14.77 -10.78
N PRO A 135 -3.64 15.81 -10.52
CA PRO A 135 -4.75 15.68 -9.58
C PRO A 135 -5.61 14.48 -9.99
N SER A 136 -5.84 13.56 -9.08
CA SER A 136 -6.50 12.32 -9.45
C SER A 136 -7.32 11.72 -8.32
N TYR A 137 -8.34 10.95 -8.71
CA TYR A 137 -9.06 10.10 -7.79
C TYR A 137 -9.28 8.70 -8.37
N ALA A 138 -9.34 7.74 -7.48
CA ALA A 138 -9.46 6.33 -7.81
C ALA A 138 -10.34 5.62 -6.80
N ILE A 139 -10.91 4.50 -7.22
CA ILE A 139 -11.65 3.58 -6.36
C ILE A 139 -10.86 2.28 -6.20
N SER A 140 -10.90 1.71 -5.00
CA SER A 140 -10.28 0.42 -4.73
C SER A 140 -11.32 -0.56 -4.19
N LEU A 141 -11.39 -1.70 -4.84
CA LEU A 141 -12.16 -2.87 -4.41
C LEU A 141 -11.20 -3.87 -3.79
N ARG A 142 -11.55 -4.43 -2.65
CA ARG A 142 -10.67 -5.32 -1.89
C ARG A 142 -11.27 -6.69 -1.71
N CYS A 143 -10.45 -7.73 -1.78
CA CYS A 143 -10.81 -9.04 -1.30
C CYS A 143 -9.69 -9.65 -0.45
N ALA A 144 -10.08 -10.45 0.54
CA ALA A 144 -9.12 -11.12 1.42
C ALA A 144 -8.21 -12.06 0.62
N SER A 145 -6.99 -12.26 1.11
CA SER A 145 -6.07 -13.24 0.53
C SER A 145 -6.77 -14.59 0.31
N GLN A 146 -6.56 -15.19 -0.86
CA GLN A 146 -7.17 -16.47 -1.20
C GLN A 146 -6.43 -17.65 -0.57
N THR A 147 -5.20 -17.43 -0.08
CA THR A 147 -4.40 -18.49 0.56
C THR A 147 -4.56 -18.44 2.09
N TRP A 148 -4.54 -19.61 2.73
CA TRP A 148 -4.59 -19.69 4.20
C TRP A 148 -3.38 -18.98 4.86
N LYS A 149 -2.19 -19.08 4.23
CA LYS A 149 -0.97 -18.38 4.69
C LYS A 149 -1.14 -16.86 4.66
N GLY A 150 -1.70 -16.33 3.59
CA GLY A 150 -1.98 -14.90 3.48
C GLY A 150 -3.01 -14.42 4.50
N LYS A 151 -4.09 -15.19 4.71
CA LYS A 151 -5.10 -14.90 5.74
C LYS A 151 -4.49 -14.88 7.15
N LEU A 152 -3.70 -15.90 7.48
CA LEU A 152 -3.01 -15.97 8.77
C LEU A 152 -2.05 -14.79 8.96
N ARG A 153 -1.27 -14.45 7.91
CA ARG A 153 -0.35 -13.32 7.96
C ARG A 153 -1.08 -12.00 8.16
N GLY A 154 -2.16 -11.76 7.41
CA GLY A 154 -3.01 -10.59 7.60
C GLY A 154 -3.57 -10.50 9.03
N ALA A 155 -4.06 -11.60 9.58
CA ALA A 155 -4.53 -11.65 10.96
C ALA A 155 -3.41 -11.35 11.96
N LEU A 156 -2.22 -11.94 11.81
CA LEU A 156 -1.07 -11.64 12.66
C LEU A 156 -0.64 -10.18 12.58
N ASN A 157 -0.62 -9.60 11.38
CA ASN A 157 -0.30 -8.20 11.19
C ASN A 157 -1.28 -7.28 11.94
N LEU A 158 -2.58 -7.56 11.83
CA LEU A 158 -3.63 -6.73 12.44
C LEU A 158 -3.74 -6.93 13.94
N LEU A 159 -3.66 -8.18 14.43
CA LEU A 159 -3.96 -8.52 15.82
C LEU A 159 -2.71 -8.50 16.73
N LEU A 160 -1.52 -8.59 16.16
CA LEU A 160 -0.29 -8.66 16.94
C LEU A 160 0.70 -7.54 16.55
N LEU A 161 1.17 -7.51 15.30
CA LEU A 161 2.27 -6.61 14.92
C LEU A 161 1.86 -5.14 14.97
N SER A 162 0.71 -4.78 14.45
CA SER A 162 0.22 -3.39 14.46
C SER A 162 -0.11 -2.87 15.88
N PRO A 163 -0.75 -3.64 16.78
CA PRO A 163 -0.93 -3.23 18.16
C PRO A 163 0.40 -3.03 18.90
N ILE A 164 1.38 -3.93 18.71
CA ILE A 164 2.72 -3.78 19.30
C ILE A 164 3.37 -2.49 18.79
N ASP A 165 3.38 -2.25 17.47
CA ASP A 165 3.95 -1.03 16.91
C ASP A 165 3.28 0.23 17.46
N ARG A 166 1.95 0.24 17.57
CA ARG A 166 1.21 1.35 18.17
C ARG A 166 1.56 1.58 19.65
N LEU A 167 1.68 0.51 20.41
CA LEU A 167 2.05 0.60 21.84
C LEU A 167 3.46 1.15 21.99
N MET A 168 4.43 0.63 21.25
CA MET A 168 5.82 1.07 21.32
C MET A 168 5.99 2.51 20.85
N ASN A 169 5.23 2.95 19.84
CA ASN A 169 5.20 4.36 19.42
C ASN A 169 4.62 5.31 20.49
N LYS A 170 3.79 4.82 21.42
CA LYS A 170 3.31 5.61 22.58
C LYS A 170 4.33 5.68 23.70
N ILE A 171 5.03 4.56 23.97
CA ILE A 171 5.98 4.45 25.11
C ILE A 171 7.29 5.16 24.78
N SER A 172 7.87 4.90 23.62
CA SER A 172 9.19 5.43 23.25
C SER A 172 9.30 5.64 21.73
N PRO A 173 8.64 6.67 21.18
CA PRO A 173 8.50 6.83 19.72
C PRO A 173 9.84 6.93 18.99
N GLN A 174 10.75 7.76 19.50
CA GLN A 174 12.03 7.99 18.83
C GLN A 174 12.96 6.77 18.90
N SER A 175 13.07 6.14 20.07
CA SER A 175 13.92 4.95 20.23
C SER A 175 13.39 3.78 19.43
N TRP A 176 12.07 3.61 19.38
CA TRP A 176 11.41 2.57 18.60
C TRP A 176 11.60 2.80 17.08
N PHE A 177 11.44 4.03 16.62
CA PHE A 177 11.69 4.40 15.23
C PHE A 177 13.15 4.13 14.85
N ASN A 178 14.11 4.59 15.65
CA ASN A 178 15.54 4.40 15.42
C ASN A 178 15.91 2.91 15.39
N TRP A 179 15.36 2.11 16.30
CA TRP A 179 15.56 0.67 16.32
C TRP A 179 15.04 0.00 15.04
N LYS A 180 13.81 0.31 14.63
CA LYS A 180 13.23 -0.22 13.37
C LYS A 180 14.10 0.16 12.16
N GLN A 181 14.58 1.38 12.10
CA GLN A 181 15.46 1.86 11.04
C GLN A 181 16.78 1.08 11.00
N GLN A 182 17.39 0.87 12.15
CA GLN A 182 18.61 0.05 12.24
C GLN A 182 18.37 -1.39 11.79
N GLN A 183 17.23 -2.00 12.15
CA GLN A 183 16.92 -3.35 11.70
C GLN A 183 16.69 -3.39 10.18
N ALA A 184 16.01 -2.41 9.61
CA ALA A 184 15.78 -2.32 8.17
C ALA A 184 17.08 -2.14 7.36
N LEU A 185 18.12 -1.54 7.95
CA LEU A 185 19.44 -1.39 7.33
C LEU A 185 20.34 -2.63 7.46
N LYS A 186 20.03 -3.57 8.35
CA LYS A 186 20.80 -4.82 8.56
C LYS A 186 20.43 -5.95 7.59
N THR A 187 19.57 -5.69 6.62
CA THR A 187 19.14 -6.71 5.65
C THR A 187 20.20 -6.92 4.57
N ASP A 188 21.33 -7.49 4.96
CA ASP A 188 22.31 -8.10 4.07
C ASP A 188 21.98 -9.58 3.83
#